data_bea05eb9ae0183f021c392a570ef8746
#
_entry.id   bea05eb9ae0183f021c392a570ef8746
#
_cell.length_a   1.000
_cell.length_b   1.000
_cell.length_c   1.000
_cell.angle_alpha   90.00
_cell.angle_beta   90.00
_cell.angle_gamma   90.00
#
_symmetry.space_group_name_H-M   'P 1'
#
loop_
_entity.id
_entity.type
_entity.pdbx_description
1 polymer ?
#
loop_
_entity_poly.entity_id
_entity_poly.type
_entity_poly.pdbx_seq_one_letter_code
_entity_poly.pdbx_strand_id
1 'polypeptide(L)'
;SEAMLSTARSVIRTCLQVRREEDVLVITDPETAEVGQSLYEEAARVTDRILLVMMPPTQKPGKEPPLPVADIMRKNRVIIIATKDSLTHTRARQQATKEGARIVSMPGIGRISFETGGMTADYNALQREISGMGSVFRRKRRVRVSSPSGTEIEFLTGGRWVLEDNGICNRPGQIANLPAGKVFVFPKEGSMNGTIVIDGSWEGILLEEPLSLNIEKGMVVNIS
;
A
#
# COMPACT_ATOMS: atom_id res chain seq x y z
N SER A 1 17.90 -9.81 -12.44
CA SER A 1 18.35 -8.61 -13.18
C SER A 1 18.88 -7.56 -12.22
N GLU A 2 19.66 -6.59 -12.72
CA GLU A 2 20.17 -5.48 -11.91
C GLU A 2 19.01 -4.58 -11.42
N ALA A 3 18.00 -4.35 -12.26
CA ALA A 3 16.81 -3.59 -11.87
C ALA A 3 16.08 -4.23 -10.67
N MET A 4 15.90 -5.55 -10.69
CA MET A 4 15.27 -6.28 -9.58
C MET A 4 16.06 -6.14 -8.28
N LEU A 5 17.38 -6.27 -8.33
CA LEU A 5 18.24 -6.10 -7.16
C LEU A 5 18.22 -4.65 -6.63
N SER A 6 18.19 -3.68 -7.54
CA SER A 6 18.08 -2.26 -7.17
C SER A 6 16.76 -1.97 -6.42
N THR A 7 15.65 -2.48 -6.94
CA THR A 7 14.34 -2.34 -6.29
C THR A 7 14.29 -3.08 -4.94
N ALA A 8 14.78 -4.31 -4.87
CA ALA A 8 14.87 -5.05 -3.62
C ALA A 8 15.69 -4.27 -2.58
N ARG A 9 16.82 -3.68 -2.99
CA ARG A 9 17.64 -2.82 -2.13
C ARG A 9 16.89 -1.61 -1.61
N SER A 10 16.09 -0.96 -2.47
CA SER A 10 15.24 0.17 -2.05
C SER A 10 14.22 -0.26 -1.00
N VAL A 11 13.53 -1.39 -1.19
CA VAL A 11 12.57 -1.93 -0.21
C VAL A 11 13.25 -2.23 1.12
N ILE A 12 14.38 -2.93 1.10
CA ILE A 12 15.08 -3.38 2.33
C ILE A 12 15.71 -2.20 3.06
N ARG A 13 16.46 -1.35 2.35
CA ARG A 13 17.31 -0.32 2.97
C ARG A 13 16.66 1.03 3.11
N THR A 14 15.76 1.41 2.21
CA THR A 14 15.09 2.72 2.24
C THR A 14 13.71 2.62 2.89
N CYS A 15 12.85 1.75 2.39
CA CYS A 15 11.48 1.66 2.90
C CYS A 15 11.42 1.04 4.30
N LEU A 16 12.03 -0.12 4.48
CA LEU A 16 12.01 -0.86 5.75
C LEU A 16 13.14 -0.50 6.70
N GLN A 17 14.28 -0.02 6.19
CA GLN A 17 15.49 0.25 6.98
C GLN A 17 15.87 -0.94 7.89
N VAL A 18 15.95 -2.12 7.28
CA VAL A 18 16.27 -3.37 7.99
C VAL A 18 17.62 -3.27 8.68
N ARG A 19 17.69 -3.75 9.93
CA ARG A 19 18.89 -3.75 10.77
C ARG A 19 19.42 -5.16 10.96
N ARG A 20 20.69 -5.26 11.29
CA ARG A 20 21.39 -6.54 11.42
C ARG A 20 20.82 -7.46 12.51
N GLU A 21 20.29 -6.87 13.57
CA GLU A 21 19.74 -7.60 14.72
C GLU A 21 18.26 -8.00 14.58
N GLU A 22 17.62 -7.68 13.47
CA GLU A 22 16.19 -7.89 13.29
C GLU A 22 15.88 -9.22 12.62
N ASP A 23 14.81 -9.86 13.11
CA ASP A 23 14.22 -11.05 12.50
C ASP A 23 13.32 -10.61 11.33
N VAL A 24 13.65 -11.08 10.14
CA VAL A 24 12.98 -10.72 8.88
C VAL A 24 12.28 -11.94 8.28
N LEU A 25 11.05 -11.76 7.85
CA LEU A 25 10.27 -12.77 7.16
C LEU A 25 9.83 -12.25 5.79
N VAL A 26 10.20 -12.96 4.74
CA VAL A 26 9.64 -12.77 3.39
C VAL A 26 8.60 -13.85 3.16
N ILE A 27 7.38 -13.44 2.79
CA ILE A 27 6.28 -14.34 2.43
C ILE A 27 6.00 -14.16 0.94
N THR A 28 5.99 -15.26 0.21
CA THR A 28 5.71 -15.30 -1.22
C THR A 28 4.78 -16.47 -1.58
N ASP A 29 4.34 -16.52 -2.80
CA ASP A 29 3.67 -17.66 -3.43
C ASP A 29 4.34 -18.02 -4.76
N PRO A 30 3.94 -19.10 -5.45
CA PRO A 30 4.57 -19.52 -6.69
C PRO A 30 4.57 -18.45 -7.80
N GLU A 31 3.57 -17.56 -7.85
CA GLU A 31 3.46 -16.54 -8.89
C GLU A 31 4.38 -15.34 -8.65
N THR A 32 4.78 -15.10 -7.41
CA THR A 32 5.64 -13.98 -7.00
C THR A 32 7.01 -14.44 -6.48
N ALA A 33 7.33 -15.72 -6.66
CA ALA A 33 8.53 -16.37 -6.10
C ALA A 33 9.83 -15.67 -6.47
N GLU A 34 9.97 -15.19 -7.72
CA GLU A 34 11.18 -14.51 -8.21
C GLU A 34 11.40 -13.17 -7.47
N VAL A 35 10.33 -12.44 -7.20
CA VAL A 35 10.37 -11.21 -6.40
C VAL A 35 10.71 -11.54 -4.94
N GLY A 36 10.05 -12.56 -4.36
CA GLY A 36 10.33 -13.03 -3.01
C GLY A 36 11.79 -13.43 -2.82
N GLN A 37 12.37 -14.15 -3.78
CA GLN A 37 13.75 -14.56 -3.76
C GLN A 37 14.71 -13.35 -3.78
N SER A 38 14.46 -12.35 -4.63
CA SER A 38 15.30 -11.16 -4.72
C SER A 38 15.29 -10.32 -3.44
N LEU A 39 14.13 -10.24 -2.78
CA LEU A 39 13.97 -9.57 -1.48
C LEU A 39 14.72 -10.32 -0.37
N TYR A 40 14.63 -11.64 -0.36
CA TYR A 40 15.39 -12.48 0.56
C TYR A 40 16.90 -12.27 0.38
N GLU A 41 17.41 -12.34 -0.85
CA GLU A 41 18.84 -12.19 -1.14
C GLU A 41 19.37 -10.83 -0.71
N GLU A 42 18.65 -9.75 -0.93
CA GLU A 42 19.08 -8.41 -0.47
C GLU A 42 18.97 -8.26 1.06
N ALA A 43 17.94 -8.83 1.69
CA ALA A 43 17.83 -8.82 3.15
C ALA A 43 18.93 -9.66 3.81
N ALA A 44 19.31 -10.80 3.22
CA ALA A 44 20.40 -11.66 3.69
C ALA A 44 21.77 -10.97 3.67
N ARG A 45 21.93 -9.89 2.91
CA ARG A 45 23.15 -9.05 2.97
C ARG A 45 23.18 -8.11 4.18
N VAL A 46 22.05 -7.97 4.89
CA VAL A 46 21.92 -7.09 6.05
C VAL A 46 21.89 -7.90 7.34
N THR A 47 21.14 -9.01 7.35
CA THR A 47 20.93 -9.87 8.53
C THR A 47 21.02 -11.34 8.17
N ASP A 48 21.50 -12.16 9.07
CA ASP A 48 21.45 -13.63 9.01
C ASP A 48 20.15 -14.21 9.60
N ARG A 49 19.30 -13.35 10.16
CA ARG A 49 18.01 -13.70 10.76
C ARG A 49 16.85 -13.54 9.78
N ILE A 50 17.00 -14.14 8.62
CA ILE A 50 16.04 -14.00 7.50
C ILE A 50 15.43 -15.35 7.15
N LEU A 51 14.12 -15.37 6.94
CA LEU A 51 13.39 -16.51 6.44
C LEU A 51 12.62 -16.14 5.16
N LEU A 52 12.61 -17.05 4.22
CA LEU A 52 11.73 -17.01 3.05
C LEU A 52 10.71 -18.13 3.16
N VAL A 53 9.44 -17.80 3.16
CA VAL A 53 8.34 -18.75 3.22
C VAL A 53 7.51 -18.65 1.96
N MET A 54 7.40 -19.74 1.22
CA MET A 54 6.49 -19.86 0.11
C MET A 54 5.22 -20.57 0.57
N MET A 55 4.07 -19.98 0.33
CA MET A 55 2.77 -20.54 0.68
C MET A 55 1.89 -20.74 -0.56
N PRO A 56 0.85 -21.60 -0.49
CA PRO A 56 -0.15 -21.66 -1.56
C PRO A 56 -0.87 -20.32 -1.74
N PRO A 57 -1.25 -19.92 -2.98
CA PRO A 57 -2.07 -18.74 -3.21
C PRO A 57 -3.39 -18.81 -2.42
N THR A 58 -3.82 -17.68 -1.86
CA THR A 58 -5.05 -17.65 -1.06
C THR A 58 -6.33 -17.60 -1.89
N GLN A 59 -6.23 -17.46 -3.21
CA GLN A 59 -7.31 -17.45 -4.21
C GLN A 59 -8.23 -16.22 -4.16
N LYS A 60 -8.14 -15.38 -3.14
CA LYS A 60 -8.83 -14.10 -3.08
C LYS A 60 -8.16 -13.15 -2.07
N PRO A 61 -8.21 -11.84 -2.32
CA PRO A 61 -7.72 -10.83 -1.39
C PRO A 61 -8.40 -10.95 -0.02
N GLY A 62 -7.64 -10.77 1.06
CA GLY A 62 -8.13 -10.76 2.43
C GLY A 62 -8.43 -12.14 3.04
N LYS A 63 -8.26 -13.23 2.30
CA LYS A 63 -8.33 -14.58 2.88
C LYS A 63 -7.10 -14.82 3.76
N GLU A 64 -7.32 -15.43 4.93
CA GLU A 64 -6.25 -15.72 5.88
C GLU A 64 -5.19 -16.66 5.29
N PRO A 65 -3.89 -16.40 5.57
CA PRO A 65 -2.84 -17.35 5.22
C PRO A 65 -2.96 -18.63 6.04
N PRO A 66 -2.27 -19.72 5.64
CA PRO A 66 -2.19 -20.93 6.45
C PRO A 66 -1.75 -20.64 7.89
N LEU A 67 -2.30 -21.36 8.87
CA LEU A 67 -1.98 -21.16 10.30
C LEU A 67 -0.47 -21.10 10.59
N PRO A 68 0.39 -22.00 10.05
CA PRO A 68 1.83 -21.91 10.28
C PRO A 68 2.44 -20.57 9.81
N VAL A 69 1.92 -20.00 8.72
CA VAL A 69 2.36 -18.67 8.23
C VAL A 69 1.89 -17.57 9.17
N ALA A 70 0.63 -17.63 9.62
CA ALA A 70 0.10 -16.67 10.60
C ALA A 70 0.91 -16.70 11.92
N ASP A 71 1.29 -17.89 12.39
CA ASP A 71 2.07 -18.06 13.62
C ASP A 71 3.49 -17.51 13.49
N ILE A 72 4.15 -17.73 12.35
CA ILE A 72 5.52 -17.23 12.14
C ILE A 72 5.52 -15.70 11.94
N MET A 73 4.47 -15.11 11.35
CA MET A 73 4.33 -13.66 11.24
C MET A 73 4.41 -12.95 12.60
N ARG A 74 3.81 -13.52 13.64
CA ARG A 74 3.82 -12.93 14.98
C ARG A 74 5.20 -12.92 15.66
N LYS A 75 6.13 -13.73 15.17
CA LYS A 75 7.48 -13.90 15.76
C LYS A 75 8.53 -13.02 15.07
N ASN A 76 8.18 -12.35 13.99
CA ASN A 76 9.12 -11.56 13.20
C ASN A 76 8.88 -10.06 13.37
N ARG A 77 9.97 -9.29 13.44
CA ARG A 77 9.89 -7.82 13.58
C ARG A 77 9.67 -7.11 12.26
N VAL A 78 10.15 -7.69 11.19
CA VAL A 78 10.03 -7.14 9.83
C VAL A 78 9.40 -8.20 8.95
N ILE A 79 8.32 -7.83 8.24
CA ILE A 79 7.62 -8.77 7.38
C ILE A 79 7.45 -8.13 6.00
N ILE A 80 7.80 -8.88 4.98
CA ILE A 80 7.64 -8.50 3.58
C ILE A 80 6.69 -9.50 2.94
N ILE A 81 5.57 -9.00 2.45
CA ILE A 81 4.52 -9.82 1.82
C ILE A 81 4.52 -9.52 0.33
N ALA A 82 5.04 -10.45 -0.45
CA ALA A 82 5.03 -10.43 -1.91
C ALA A 82 4.21 -11.61 -2.39
N THR A 83 2.89 -11.50 -2.40
CA THR A 83 1.95 -12.55 -2.77
C THR A 83 0.99 -12.06 -3.85
N LYS A 84 0.45 -12.98 -4.66
CA LYS A 84 -0.58 -12.65 -5.67
C LYS A 84 -1.77 -11.95 -5.02
N ASP A 85 -2.35 -12.58 -4.01
CA ASP A 85 -3.49 -12.05 -3.29
C ASP A 85 -3.05 -11.25 -2.07
N SER A 86 -3.73 -10.13 -1.81
CA SER A 86 -3.43 -9.25 -0.69
C SER A 86 -3.72 -9.91 0.66
N LEU A 87 -2.72 -9.89 1.56
CA LEU A 87 -2.88 -10.23 2.98
C LEU A 87 -3.04 -8.97 3.86
N THR A 88 -3.12 -7.78 3.28
CA THR A 88 -3.13 -6.49 3.99
C THR A 88 -4.24 -6.39 5.04
N HIS A 89 -5.41 -6.95 4.77
CA HIS A 89 -6.57 -6.86 5.65
C HIS A 89 -6.86 -8.12 6.47
N THR A 90 -5.95 -9.11 6.45
CA THR A 90 -6.08 -10.34 7.24
C THR A 90 -5.89 -10.10 8.73
N ARG A 91 -6.49 -10.95 9.55
CA ARG A 91 -6.29 -10.96 11.01
C ARG A 91 -4.84 -11.28 11.37
N ALA A 92 -4.22 -12.22 10.64
CA ALA A 92 -2.80 -12.58 10.82
C ALA A 92 -1.90 -11.36 10.71
N ARG A 93 -2.05 -10.54 9.64
CA ARG A 93 -1.30 -9.30 9.46
C ARG A 93 -1.60 -8.29 10.57
N GLN A 94 -2.89 -8.08 10.91
CA GLN A 94 -3.29 -7.14 11.96
C GLN A 94 -2.69 -7.51 13.32
N GLN A 95 -2.69 -8.81 13.66
CA GLN A 95 -2.12 -9.30 14.91
C GLN A 95 -0.61 -9.09 14.95
N ALA A 96 0.12 -9.45 13.89
CA ALA A 96 1.56 -9.21 13.80
C ALA A 96 1.91 -7.71 13.96
N THR A 97 1.11 -6.82 13.34
CA THR A 97 1.29 -5.37 13.48
C THR A 97 1.05 -4.90 14.93
N LYS A 98 0.01 -5.42 15.61
CA LYS A 98 -0.26 -5.10 17.03
C LYS A 98 0.87 -5.57 17.95
N GLU A 99 1.52 -6.66 17.61
CA GLU A 99 2.68 -7.20 18.33
C GLU A 99 4.01 -6.48 17.98
N GLY A 100 3.94 -5.45 17.14
CA GLY A 100 5.05 -4.56 16.84
C GLY A 100 5.78 -4.84 15.53
N ALA A 101 5.36 -5.81 14.73
CA ALA A 101 5.93 -6.02 13.40
C ALA A 101 5.67 -4.81 12.50
N ARG A 102 6.69 -4.37 11.75
CA ARG A 102 6.48 -3.48 10.61
C ARG A 102 6.41 -4.29 9.32
N ILE A 103 5.46 -3.95 8.49
CA ILE A 103 5.06 -4.81 7.37
C ILE A 103 4.99 -4.02 6.08
N VAL A 104 5.63 -4.52 5.03
CA VAL A 104 5.43 -4.05 3.65
C VAL A 104 4.67 -5.12 2.88
N SER A 105 3.63 -4.70 2.17
CA SER A 105 2.80 -5.59 1.34
C SER A 105 2.80 -5.13 -0.12
N MET A 106 3.01 -6.07 -1.02
CA MET A 106 3.08 -5.86 -2.47
C MET A 106 2.16 -6.85 -3.19
N PRO A 107 0.82 -6.71 -3.05
CA PRO A 107 -0.11 -7.65 -3.65
C PRO A 107 -0.05 -7.59 -5.18
N GLY A 108 -0.04 -8.78 -5.80
CA GLY A 108 -0.01 -8.92 -7.26
C GLY A 108 1.30 -8.49 -7.91
N ILE A 109 2.37 -8.36 -7.15
CA ILE A 109 3.66 -7.91 -7.66
C ILE A 109 4.30 -8.96 -8.56
N GLY A 110 4.37 -8.66 -9.85
CA GLY A 110 5.11 -9.47 -10.80
C GLY A 110 6.48 -8.86 -11.11
N ARG A 111 7.31 -9.62 -11.84
CA ARG A 111 8.66 -9.18 -12.21
C ARG A 111 8.66 -7.81 -12.88
N ILE A 112 7.84 -7.61 -13.91
CA ILE A 112 7.82 -6.36 -14.68
C ILE A 112 7.46 -5.17 -13.77
N SER A 113 6.39 -5.29 -12.99
CA SER A 113 5.96 -4.23 -12.08
C SER A 113 6.94 -3.97 -10.93
N PHE A 114 7.75 -4.98 -10.55
CA PHE A 114 8.80 -4.82 -9.55
C PHE A 114 10.04 -4.12 -10.11
N GLU A 115 10.36 -4.33 -11.39
CA GLU A 115 11.52 -3.74 -12.07
C GLU A 115 11.26 -2.33 -12.63
N THR A 116 9.99 -1.88 -12.67
CA THR A 116 9.59 -0.64 -13.35
C THR A 116 8.57 0.17 -12.56
N GLY A 117 8.26 1.35 -13.09
CA GLY A 117 7.16 2.17 -12.58
C GLY A 117 7.35 2.63 -11.14
N GLY A 118 6.26 2.61 -10.36
CA GLY A 118 6.25 3.11 -8.99
C GLY A 118 7.18 2.40 -8.01
N MET A 119 7.56 1.15 -8.30
CA MET A 119 8.53 0.42 -7.46
C MET A 119 9.95 0.98 -7.54
N THR A 120 10.30 1.66 -8.62
CA THR A 120 11.63 2.25 -8.84
C THR A 120 11.73 3.72 -8.41
N ALA A 121 10.69 4.24 -7.76
CA ALA A 121 10.67 5.62 -7.26
C ALA A 121 11.76 5.87 -6.19
N ASP A 122 12.24 7.10 -6.13
CA ASP A 122 13.03 7.56 -4.98
C ASP A 122 12.10 7.80 -3.78
N TYR A 123 11.99 6.80 -2.91
CA TYR A 123 11.12 6.85 -1.75
C TYR A 123 11.50 7.94 -0.73
N ASN A 124 12.75 8.40 -0.70
CA ASN A 124 13.14 9.54 0.13
C ASN A 124 12.60 10.87 -0.44
N ALA A 125 12.65 11.05 -1.76
CA ALA A 125 12.04 12.20 -2.42
C ALA A 125 10.52 12.14 -2.28
N LEU A 126 9.91 10.99 -2.56
CA LEU A 126 8.47 10.76 -2.43
C LEU A 126 7.96 11.05 -1.01
N GLN A 127 8.68 10.62 0.02
CA GLN A 127 8.33 10.94 1.41
C GLN A 127 8.25 12.45 1.64
N ARG A 128 9.23 13.21 1.15
CA ARG A 128 9.24 14.68 1.30
C ARG A 128 8.05 15.34 0.61
N GLU A 129 7.74 14.92 -0.61
CA GLU A 129 6.60 15.42 -1.38
C GLU A 129 5.27 15.11 -0.69
N ILE A 130 5.05 13.86 -0.30
CA ILE A 130 3.83 13.40 0.38
C ILE A 130 3.64 14.13 1.71
N SER A 131 4.70 14.28 2.51
CA SER A 131 4.62 15.03 3.78
C SER A 131 4.35 16.52 3.56
N GLY A 132 4.89 17.10 2.49
CA GLY A 132 4.58 18.46 2.06
C GLY A 132 3.09 18.64 1.75
N MET A 133 2.53 17.77 0.92
CA MET A 133 1.10 17.76 0.59
C MET A 133 0.23 17.51 1.83
N GLY A 134 0.57 16.53 2.66
CA GLY A 134 -0.12 16.25 3.91
C GLY A 134 -0.19 17.47 4.82
N SER A 135 0.90 18.25 4.88
CA SER A 135 0.94 19.51 5.64
C SER A 135 -0.03 20.58 5.09
N VAL A 136 -0.22 20.63 3.77
CA VAL A 136 -1.21 21.53 3.16
C VAL A 136 -2.61 21.12 3.55
N PHE A 137 -2.97 19.83 3.40
CA PHE A 137 -4.30 19.33 3.73
C PHE A 137 -4.65 19.47 5.22
N ARG A 138 -3.69 19.29 6.13
CA ARG A 138 -3.93 19.50 7.58
C ARG A 138 -4.31 20.94 7.92
N ARG A 139 -3.87 21.91 7.11
CA ARG A 139 -4.15 23.35 7.31
C ARG A 139 -5.36 23.86 6.54
N LYS A 140 -5.85 23.13 5.54
CA LYS A 140 -6.99 23.52 4.71
C LYS A 140 -8.23 22.75 5.15
N ARG A 141 -9.37 23.45 5.19
CA ARG A 141 -10.64 22.85 5.64
C ARG A 141 -11.61 22.58 4.49
N ARG A 142 -11.40 23.17 3.34
CA ARG A 142 -12.24 23.03 2.16
C ARG A 142 -11.42 22.45 1.01
N VAL A 143 -11.97 21.44 0.37
CA VAL A 143 -11.41 20.81 -0.82
C VAL A 143 -12.45 20.92 -1.93
N ARG A 144 -12.02 21.39 -3.10
CA ARG A 144 -12.77 21.37 -4.34
C ARG A 144 -11.96 20.58 -5.36
N VAL A 145 -12.62 19.66 -6.05
CA VAL A 145 -12.03 18.86 -7.12
C VAL A 145 -12.84 19.11 -8.38
N SER A 146 -12.17 19.41 -9.48
CA SER A 146 -12.80 19.54 -10.79
C SER A 146 -11.96 18.85 -11.86
N SER A 147 -12.61 18.32 -12.90
CA SER A 147 -11.95 17.73 -14.06
C SER A 147 -12.65 18.17 -15.36
N PRO A 148 -11.95 18.12 -16.52
CA PRO A 148 -12.55 18.41 -17.80
C PRO A 148 -13.71 17.46 -18.16
N SER A 149 -13.72 16.23 -17.65
CA SER A 149 -14.77 15.24 -17.83
C SER A 149 -16.07 15.57 -17.08
N GLY A 150 -16.10 16.63 -16.27
CA GLY A 150 -17.32 17.10 -15.61
C GLY A 150 -17.38 16.81 -14.11
N THR A 151 -16.33 16.26 -13.50
CA THR A 151 -16.27 16.22 -12.03
C THR A 151 -16.25 17.64 -11.48
N GLU A 152 -17.15 17.91 -10.55
CA GLU A 152 -17.23 19.16 -9.79
C GLU A 152 -17.75 18.81 -8.39
N ILE A 153 -16.84 18.66 -7.42
CA ILE A 153 -17.19 18.22 -6.07
C ILE A 153 -16.50 19.10 -5.03
N GLU A 154 -17.20 19.40 -3.97
CA GLU A 154 -16.68 20.16 -2.83
C GLU A 154 -17.01 19.46 -1.52
N PHE A 155 -16.09 19.51 -0.57
CA PHE A 155 -16.31 19.01 0.79
C PHE A 155 -15.41 19.73 1.82
N LEU A 156 -15.81 19.64 3.08
CA LEU A 156 -14.98 20.04 4.19
C LEU A 156 -14.14 18.84 4.65
N THR A 157 -12.88 19.06 5.02
CA THR A 157 -12.05 18.02 5.61
C THR A 157 -12.52 17.72 7.03
N GLY A 158 -12.69 16.45 7.36
CA GLY A 158 -12.89 15.99 8.73
C GLY A 158 -11.59 16.20 9.53
N GLY A 159 -11.63 16.96 10.60
CA GLY A 159 -10.47 17.57 11.26
C GLY A 159 -9.38 16.67 11.85
N ARG A 160 -9.27 15.36 11.51
CA ARG A 160 -8.33 14.47 12.20
C ARG A 160 -7.43 13.59 11.32
N TRP A 161 -7.75 13.33 10.06
CA TRP A 161 -7.04 12.27 9.35
C TRP A 161 -6.57 12.73 7.96
N VAL A 162 -5.31 13.04 7.87
CA VAL A 162 -4.56 12.99 6.62
C VAL A 162 -3.64 11.80 6.75
N LEU A 163 -3.88 10.75 5.96
CA LEU A 163 -3.00 9.60 5.91
C LEU A 163 -1.99 9.78 4.79
N GLU A 164 -0.74 9.59 5.12
CA GLU A 164 0.37 9.65 4.18
C GLU A 164 0.87 8.24 3.90
N ASP A 165 0.70 7.78 2.67
CA ASP A 165 1.27 6.52 2.17
C ASP A 165 2.50 6.86 1.32
N ASN A 166 3.63 6.99 1.99
CA ASN A 166 4.89 7.44 1.40
C ASN A 166 5.92 6.31 1.20
N GLY A 167 5.54 5.07 1.51
CA GLY A 167 6.37 3.88 1.36
C GLY A 167 7.41 3.67 2.46
N ILE A 168 7.62 4.62 3.37
CA ILE A 168 8.55 4.45 4.50
C ILE A 168 7.85 3.71 5.64
N CYS A 169 8.37 2.55 5.99
CA CYS A 169 7.82 1.62 6.97
C CYS A 169 8.93 1.18 7.94
N ASN A 170 9.46 2.13 8.70
CA ASN A 170 10.67 1.95 9.51
C ASN A 170 10.43 1.94 11.03
N ARG A 171 9.17 2.02 11.47
CA ARG A 171 8.80 2.00 12.90
C ARG A 171 7.97 0.77 13.24
N PRO A 172 8.11 0.22 14.46
CA PRO A 172 7.25 -0.87 14.93
C PRO A 172 5.76 -0.56 14.76
N GLY A 173 4.98 -1.56 14.36
CA GLY A 173 3.54 -1.43 14.20
C GLY A 173 3.09 -0.71 12.91
N GLN A 174 4.01 -0.31 12.03
CA GLN A 174 3.65 0.29 10.75
C GLN A 174 3.31 -0.75 9.68
N ILE A 175 2.47 -0.34 8.76
CA ILE A 175 2.22 -1.06 7.51
C ILE A 175 2.29 -0.06 6.35
N ALA A 176 2.87 -0.48 5.24
CA ALA A 176 2.83 0.21 3.96
C ALA A 176 2.52 -0.76 2.83
N ASN A 177 1.81 -0.29 1.82
CA ASN A 177 1.73 -0.99 0.54
C ASN A 177 2.74 -0.38 -0.43
N LEU A 178 3.39 -1.20 -1.23
CA LEU A 178 4.28 -0.75 -2.31
C LEU A 178 3.76 -1.25 -3.67
N PRO A 179 3.85 -0.41 -4.69
CA PRO A 179 4.33 0.98 -4.68
C PRO A 179 3.41 1.92 -3.91
N ALA A 180 4.00 2.92 -3.28
CA ALA A 180 3.34 3.96 -2.50
C ALA A 180 3.25 5.29 -3.27
N GLY A 181 2.70 6.33 -2.65
CA GLY A 181 2.62 7.67 -3.23
C GLY A 181 1.22 8.27 -3.17
N LYS A 182 0.58 8.22 -2.01
CA LYS A 182 -0.80 8.70 -1.84
C LYS A 182 -0.93 9.56 -0.58
N VAL A 183 -1.82 10.55 -0.69
CA VAL A 183 -2.34 11.28 0.47
C VAL A 183 -3.84 11.06 0.52
N PHE A 184 -4.33 10.59 1.65
CA PHE A 184 -5.76 10.39 1.86
C PHE A 184 -6.32 11.49 2.73
N VAL A 185 -7.41 12.09 2.26
CA VAL A 185 -8.16 13.12 2.98
C VAL A 185 -9.59 12.61 3.14
N PHE A 186 -10.11 12.65 4.37
CA PHE A 186 -11.46 12.19 4.65
C PHE A 186 -12.42 13.37 4.72
N PRO A 187 -13.50 13.36 3.93
CA PRO A 187 -14.55 14.34 4.04
C PRO A 187 -15.19 14.32 5.44
N LYS A 188 -15.55 15.50 5.94
CA LYS A 188 -16.45 15.59 7.08
C LYS A 188 -17.80 15.00 6.65
N GLU A 189 -18.37 14.15 7.49
CA GLU A 189 -19.68 13.54 7.25
C GLU A 189 -20.73 14.61 6.90
N GLY A 190 -21.52 14.33 5.86
CA GLY A 190 -22.57 15.22 5.37
C GLY A 190 -22.07 16.48 4.64
N SER A 191 -20.77 16.67 4.43
CA SER A 191 -20.25 17.91 3.83
C SER A 191 -19.99 17.83 2.32
N MET A 192 -19.97 16.63 1.75
CA MET A 192 -19.64 16.44 0.34
C MET A 192 -20.86 16.67 -0.54
N ASN A 193 -20.72 17.54 -1.55
CA ASN A 193 -21.76 17.83 -2.52
C ASN A 193 -21.15 18.03 -3.90
N GLY A 194 -21.90 17.68 -4.94
CA GLY A 194 -21.53 17.88 -6.34
C GLY A 194 -21.60 16.61 -7.16
N THR A 195 -20.85 16.57 -8.25
CA THR A 195 -20.85 15.45 -9.20
C THR A 195 -19.45 14.88 -9.33
N ILE A 196 -19.32 13.56 -9.32
CA ILE A 196 -18.11 12.83 -9.70
C ILE A 196 -18.39 12.15 -11.03
N VAL A 197 -17.52 12.38 -12.02
CA VAL A 197 -17.52 11.65 -13.28
C VAL A 197 -16.32 10.73 -13.33
N ILE A 198 -16.58 9.46 -13.56
CA ILE A 198 -15.58 8.41 -13.70
C ILE A 198 -15.53 8.03 -15.17
N ASP A 199 -14.44 8.37 -15.84
CA ASP A 199 -14.28 8.24 -17.29
C ASP A 199 -13.19 7.20 -17.69
N GLY A 200 -12.79 6.36 -16.75
CA GLY A 200 -11.77 5.33 -16.98
C GLY A 200 -12.22 3.95 -16.54
N SER A 201 -11.96 3.58 -15.29
CA SER A 201 -12.31 2.27 -14.74
C SER A 201 -12.96 2.38 -13.36
N TRP A 202 -13.82 1.41 -13.06
CA TRP A 202 -14.47 1.25 -11.77
C TRP A 202 -14.34 -0.19 -11.30
N GLU A 203 -13.86 -0.42 -10.08
CA GLU A 203 -13.68 -1.77 -9.50
C GLU A 203 -12.90 -2.75 -10.40
N GLY A 204 -11.92 -2.22 -11.15
CA GLY A 204 -11.11 -3.02 -12.09
C GLY A 204 -11.76 -3.32 -13.44
N ILE A 205 -12.97 -2.78 -13.69
CA ILE A 205 -13.69 -2.89 -14.97
C ILE A 205 -13.47 -1.59 -15.75
N LEU A 206 -13.04 -1.71 -17.00
CA LEU A 206 -12.96 -0.57 -17.91
C LEU A 206 -14.39 -0.16 -18.29
N LEU A 207 -14.70 1.13 -18.11
CA LEU A 207 -16.02 1.67 -18.46
C LEU A 207 -16.10 1.94 -19.96
N GLU A 208 -17.20 1.53 -20.60
CA GLU A 208 -17.50 1.83 -22.00
C GLU A 208 -17.98 3.28 -22.17
N GLU A 209 -18.71 3.78 -21.16
CA GLU A 209 -19.18 5.16 -21.07
C GLU A 209 -18.88 5.75 -19.69
N PRO A 210 -18.68 7.06 -19.57
CA PRO A 210 -18.45 7.69 -18.28
C PRO A 210 -19.61 7.47 -17.31
N LEU A 211 -19.30 7.12 -16.07
CA LEU A 211 -20.24 6.97 -14.97
C LEU A 211 -20.31 8.26 -14.17
N SER A 212 -21.51 8.83 -14.03
CA SER A 212 -21.75 10.06 -13.29
C SER A 212 -22.47 9.79 -11.96
N LEU A 213 -21.88 10.27 -10.85
CA LEU A 213 -22.44 10.13 -9.51
C LEU A 213 -22.79 11.50 -8.96
N ASN A 214 -24.09 11.76 -8.72
CA ASN A 214 -24.53 12.96 -8.04
C ASN A 214 -24.53 12.74 -6.53
N ILE A 215 -23.88 13.63 -5.79
CA ILE A 215 -23.68 13.52 -4.37
C ILE A 215 -24.31 14.70 -3.64
N GLU A 216 -25.17 14.40 -2.68
CA GLU A 216 -25.76 15.38 -1.76
C GLU A 216 -25.50 14.94 -0.32
N LYS A 217 -24.96 15.85 0.48
CA LYS A 217 -24.65 15.62 1.90
C LYS A 217 -23.85 14.33 2.15
N GLY A 218 -22.94 13.99 1.23
CA GLY A 218 -22.06 12.82 1.33
C GLY A 218 -22.70 11.49 0.88
N MET A 219 -23.90 11.53 0.31
CA MET A 219 -24.60 10.34 -0.19
C MET A 219 -24.80 10.45 -1.70
N VAL A 220 -24.62 9.33 -2.41
CA VAL A 220 -24.96 9.26 -3.83
C VAL A 220 -26.48 9.22 -3.95
N VAL A 221 -27.05 10.23 -4.63
CA VAL A 221 -28.51 10.37 -4.82
C VAL A 221 -28.96 10.02 -6.23
N ASN A 222 -28.07 10.04 -7.20
CA ASN A 222 -28.33 9.62 -8.57
C ASN A 222 -27.07 9.05 -9.23
N ILE A 223 -27.26 8.09 -10.12
CA ILE A 223 -26.24 7.45 -10.94
C ILE A 223 -26.71 7.48 -12.40
N SER A 224 -25.88 7.99 -13.29
CA SER A 224 -26.18 8.06 -14.72
C SER A 224 -24.94 7.80 -15.57
#